data_fd4bc1e5af897efeb4a54b09fab6003c
#
_entry.id   fd4bc1e5af897efeb4a54b09fab6003c
#
_cell.length_a   1.000
_cell.length_b   1.000
_cell.length_c   1.000
_cell.angle_alpha   90.00
_cell.angle_beta   90.00
_cell.angle_gamma   90.00
#
_symmetry.space_group_name_H-M   'P 1'
#
loop_
_entity.id
_entity.type
_entity.pdbx_description
1 polymer ?
#
loop_
_entity_poly.entity_id
_entity_poly.type
_entity_poly.pdbx_seq_one_letter_code
_entity_poly.pdbx_strand_id
1 'polypeptide(L)'
;MKKNIYYTIILLFVSLVSFGQELANFAPPKPIISPEIKSDEVTFRISQPYADTVKLAGSWMAKPSDTVLMKKDKTGLWSVTVAKPTAELYTYSFVVDGLSVNDGNNILMQRDGTRYLSVLLVPGEATANYFEGGKRGNLSQVWYDSPTIGVNRRMFIYTPYGYEASKEKYPVLYLLHGAGGDEDAWSTMGRTRQIMDNLIEKGLAKPMLVVMPNGNPGQQAAKTSMLPEKTYDRNDPKFADLYVNSIVNDIVPYIEKNYKVIANPKSRAIAGLSMGAGHTIRVTNLNPGFFQYICPLSNGIRMADDKAKTEYTQQFQGLKKAGYKLYFLACGDTDFLIEPARLLDKTLTENGLKHTFFVNSGGHTWANWRIYLNNFGPLLFK
;
A
#
# COMPACT_ATOMS: atom_id res chain seq x y z
N MET A 1 -33.11 51.92 40.81
CA MET A 1 -33.21 50.54 40.29
C MET A 1 -33.50 50.42 38.79
N LYS A 2 -33.86 51.44 38.02
CA LYS A 2 -34.20 51.31 36.58
C LYS A 2 -32.99 51.48 35.61
N LYS A 3 -31.87 52.01 36.03
CA LYS A 3 -30.69 52.21 35.16
C LYS A 3 -29.83 50.94 34.97
N ASN A 4 -29.83 50.02 35.90
CA ASN A 4 -29.00 48.82 35.83
C ASN A 4 -29.58 47.68 34.94
N ILE A 5 -30.87 47.75 34.62
CA ILE A 5 -31.54 46.76 33.76
C ILE A 5 -31.13 46.94 32.29
N TYR A 6 -30.90 48.16 31.84
CA TYR A 6 -30.49 48.45 30.45
C TYR A 6 -29.09 47.97 30.13
N TYR A 7 -28.16 48.01 31.07
CA TYR A 7 -26.80 47.51 30.88
C TYR A 7 -26.73 46.01 30.84
N THR A 8 -27.57 45.31 31.58
CA THR A 8 -27.65 43.85 31.58
C THR A 8 -28.24 43.31 30.27
N ILE A 9 -29.22 44.02 29.68
CA ILE A 9 -29.80 43.63 28.38
C ILE A 9 -28.84 43.85 27.22
N ILE A 10 -28.05 44.95 27.26
CA ILE A 10 -27.04 45.21 26.23
C ILE A 10 -25.87 44.20 26.30
N LEU A 11 -25.48 43.76 27.50
CA LEU A 11 -24.48 42.68 27.66
C LEU A 11 -24.96 41.32 27.23
N LEU A 12 -26.25 41.01 27.37
CA LEU A 12 -26.85 39.76 26.89
C LEU A 12 -26.95 39.70 25.34
N PHE A 13 -27.11 40.84 24.67
CA PHE A 13 -27.17 40.88 23.21
C PHE A 13 -25.79 40.84 22.54
N VAL A 14 -24.72 41.23 23.21
CA VAL A 14 -23.35 41.12 22.68
C VAL A 14 -22.78 39.72 22.80
N SER A 15 -23.29 38.86 23.69
CA SER A 15 -22.87 37.47 23.85
C SER A 15 -23.51 36.48 22.88
N LEU A 16 -24.44 36.95 22.00
CA LEU A 16 -25.12 36.07 21.02
C LEU A 16 -24.52 36.16 19.61
N VAL A 17 -23.40 36.84 19.42
CA VAL A 17 -22.69 36.90 18.13
C VAL A 17 -21.42 36.04 18.21
N SER A 18 -21.57 34.80 18.69
CA SER A 18 -20.56 33.78 18.43
C SER A 18 -20.91 33.16 17.09
N PHE A 19 -20.41 33.74 16.03
CA PHE A 19 -20.44 33.10 14.73
C PHE A 19 -19.51 31.88 14.76
N GLY A 20 -20.10 30.70 14.73
CA GLY A 20 -19.37 29.51 14.37
C GLY A 20 -18.74 29.73 12.99
N GLN A 21 -17.42 29.82 12.93
CA GLN A 21 -16.66 30.04 11.69
C GLN A 21 -16.74 28.87 10.70
N GLU A 22 -17.51 27.82 11.00
CA GLU A 22 -17.70 26.69 10.08
C GLU A 22 -18.63 27.00 8.90
N LEU A 23 -19.31 28.15 8.90
CA LEU A 23 -20.21 28.56 7.82
C LEU A 23 -19.51 29.05 6.54
N ALA A 24 -18.19 29.23 6.55
CA ALA A 24 -17.44 29.63 5.36
C ALA A 24 -17.52 28.62 4.18
N ASN A 25 -17.94 27.38 4.47
CA ASN A 25 -18.11 26.31 3.47
C ASN A 25 -19.53 26.23 2.87
N PHE A 26 -20.47 27.07 3.29
CA PHE A 26 -21.88 26.96 2.89
C PHE A 26 -22.22 27.58 1.52
N ALA A 27 -21.31 28.29 0.90
CA ALA A 27 -21.43 28.72 -0.49
C ALA A 27 -20.13 28.40 -1.22
N PRO A 28 -19.85 27.13 -1.50
CA PRO A 28 -18.62 26.76 -2.20
C PRO A 28 -18.62 27.44 -3.57
N PRO A 29 -17.46 27.96 -4.02
CA PRO A 29 -17.31 28.38 -5.39
C PRO A 29 -17.62 27.20 -6.31
N LYS A 30 -18.08 27.50 -7.55
CA LYS A 30 -18.39 26.47 -8.54
C LYS A 30 -17.25 25.44 -8.59
N PRO A 31 -17.50 24.14 -8.38
CA PRO A 31 -16.43 23.17 -8.23
C PRO A 31 -15.61 23.06 -9.52
N ILE A 32 -14.30 23.12 -9.40
CA ILE A 32 -13.36 22.83 -10.47
C ILE A 32 -13.24 21.32 -10.57
N ILE A 33 -13.57 20.75 -11.74
CA ILE A 33 -13.40 19.31 -11.99
C ILE A 33 -11.99 19.07 -12.49
N SER A 34 -11.17 18.36 -11.70
CA SER A 34 -9.81 17.98 -12.04
C SER A 34 -9.41 16.71 -11.26
N PRO A 35 -8.88 15.67 -11.92
CA PRO A 35 -8.84 15.48 -13.37
C PRO A 35 -10.23 15.15 -13.93
N GLU A 36 -10.53 15.62 -15.16
CA GLU A 36 -11.72 15.23 -15.91
C GLU A 36 -11.32 14.23 -16.98
N ILE A 37 -11.76 12.97 -16.84
CA ILE A 37 -11.45 11.87 -17.76
C ILE A 37 -12.57 11.73 -18.77
N LYS A 38 -12.26 11.78 -20.06
CA LYS A 38 -13.16 11.48 -21.17
C LYS A 38 -12.74 10.20 -21.92
N SER A 39 -13.32 9.94 -23.09
CA SER A 39 -13.05 8.72 -23.87
C SER A 39 -11.56 8.55 -24.20
N ASP A 40 -10.92 9.61 -24.67
CA ASP A 40 -9.57 9.61 -25.27
C ASP A 40 -8.65 10.70 -24.71
N GLU A 41 -9.15 11.54 -23.82
CA GLU A 41 -8.41 12.66 -23.24
C GLU A 41 -8.63 12.80 -21.72
N VAL A 42 -7.70 13.50 -21.06
CA VAL A 42 -7.81 13.90 -19.64
C VAL A 42 -7.49 15.38 -19.55
N THR A 43 -8.37 16.14 -18.89
CA THR A 43 -8.18 17.57 -18.64
C THR A 43 -7.89 17.81 -17.16
N PHE A 44 -6.81 18.52 -16.91
CA PHE A 44 -6.39 18.95 -15.57
C PHE A 44 -6.61 20.44 -15.40
N ARG A 45 -7.05 20.89 -14.21
CA ARG A 45 -7.34 22.30 -13.92
C ARG A 45 -6.90 22.68 -12.51
N ILE A 46 -6.37 23.89 -12.37
CA ILE A 46 -6.03 24.46 -11.07
C ILE A 46 -6.23 25.97 -11.11
N SER A 47 -6.82 26.56 -10.07
CA SER A 47 -6.96 28.01 -9.94
C SER A 47 -5.70 28.58 -9.26
N GLN A 48 -4.94 29.37 -10.02
CA GLN A 48 -3.72 30.04 -9.58
C GLN A 48 -3.62 31.42 -10.27
N PRO A 49 -4.44 32.41 -9.83
CA PRO A 49 -4.56 33.70 -10.53
C PRO A 49 -3.27 34.52 -10.56
N TYR A 50 -2.40 34.33 -9.58
CA TYR A 50 -1.16 35.08 -9.42
C TYR A 50 0.09 34.36 -9.94
N ALA A 51 -0.02 33.09 -10.33
CA ALA A 51 1.11 32.36 -10.87
C ALA A 51 1.54 32.86 -12.25
N ASP A 52 2.83 32.88 -12.50
CA ASP A 52 3.43 33.20 -13.80
C ASP A 52 3.46 31.97 -14.72
N THR A 53 3.72 30.80 -14.13
CA THR A 53 3.77 29.53 -14.85
C THR A 53 3.14 28.39 -14.06
N VAL A 54 2.36 27.56 -14.76
CA VAL A 54 1.87 26.29 -14.21
C VAL A 54 2.12 25.19 -15.24
N LYS A 55 2.71 24.08 -14.77
CA LYS A 55 2.97 22.89 -15.57
C LYS A 55 2.35 21.67 -14.92
N LEU A 56 1.95 20.70 -15.72
CA LEU A 56 1.52 19.36 -15.29
C LEU A 56 2.72 18.42 -15.33
N ALA A 57 2.98 17.69 -14.25
CA ALA A 57 3.92 16.58 -14.16
C ALA A 57 3.16 15.28 -13.84
N GLY A 58 3.42 14.19 -14.56
CA GLY A 58 2.69 12.94 -14.36
C GLY A 58 3.55 11.70 -14.62
N SER A 59 3.30 10.64 -13.85
CA SER A 59 4.09 9.39 -13.91
C SER A 59 3.89 8.58 -15.20
N TRP A 60 2.96 8.96 -16.08
CA TRP A 60 2.79 8.38 -17.42
C TRP A 60 3.67 9.02 -18.48
N MET A 61 4.38 10.08 -18.15
CA MET A 61 5.27 10.78 -19.09
C MET A 61 6.53 9.94 -19.35
N ALA A 62 7.16 10.15 -20.51
CA ALA A 62 8.30 9.34 -20.93
C ALA A 62 9.50 9.43 -19.99
N LYS A 63 9.70 10.60 -19.39
CA LYS A 63 10.75 10.83 -18.37
C LYS A 63 10.16 11.46 -17.12
N PRO A 64 10.67 11.17 -15.93
CA PRO A 64 10.21 11.78 -14.67
C PRO A 64 10.34 13.31 -14.62
N SER A 65 11.22 13.90 -15.43
CA SER A 65 11.43 15.34 -15.55
C SER A 65 10.49 16.04 -16.53
N ASP A 66 9.73 15.25 -17.33
CA ASP A 66 8.87 15.83 -18.36
C ASP A 66 7.68 16.54 -17.71
N THR A 67 7.31 17.66 -18.31
CA THR A 67 6.16 18.46 -17.89
C THR A 67 5.44 19.04 -19.08
N VAL A 68 4.14 19.32 -18.93
CA VAL A 68 3.32 19.98 -19.97
C VAL A 68 2.90 21.35 -19.46
N LEU A 69 3.18 22.41 -20.22
CA LEU A 69 2.78 23.77 -19.88
C LEU A 69 1.25 23.90 -19.95
N MET A 70 0.64 24.50 -18.93
CA MET A 70 -0.78 24.77 -18.87
C MET A 70 -1.10 26.17 -19.44
N LYS A 71 -2.34 26.40 -19.81
CA LYS A 71 -2.85 27.67 -20.31
C LYS A 71 -3.72 28.35 -19.26
N LYS A 72 -3.48 29.63 -18.99
CA LYS A 72 -4.24 30.47 -18.07
C LYS A 72 -5.38 31.17 -18.80
N ASP A 73 -6.57 31.16 -18.25
CA ASP A 73 -7.70 31.95 -18.73
C ASP A 73 -7.77 33.33 -18.01
N LYS A 74 -8.77 34.14 -18.38
CA LYS A 74 -8.97 35.48 -17.80
C LYS A 74 -9.36 35.47 -16.31
N THR A 75 -9.82 34.33 -15.80
CA THR A 75 -10.22 34.16 -14.38
C THR A 75 -9.08 33.67 -13.50
N GLY A 76 -7.92 33.34 -14.09
CA GLY A 76 -6.79 32.78 -13.39
C GLY A 76 -6.86 31.25 -13.25
N LEU A 77 -7.78 30.59 -13.97
CA LEU A 77 -7.84 29.15 -14.06
C LEU A 77 -6.84 28.66 -15.11
N TRP A 78 -5.95 27.77 -14.69
CA TRP A 78 -5.02 27.07 -15.56
C TRP A 78 -5.58 25.72 -15.96
N SER A 79 -5.44 25.37 -17.23
CA SER A 79 -5.91 24.10 -17.75
C SER A 79 -4.96 23.51 -18.79
N VAL A 80 -4.95 22.18 -18.88
CA VAL A 80 -4.27 21.42 -19.93
C VAL A 80 -5.05 20.14 -20.20
N THR A 81 -5.19 19.80 -21.49
CA THR A 81 -5.75 18.52 -21.92
C THR A 81 -4.63 17.70 -22.55
N VAL A 82 -4.51 16.45 -22.13
CA VAL A 82 -3.54 15.47 -22.64
C VAL A 82 -4.26 14.24 -23.14
N ALA A 83 -3.65 13.47 -24.03
CA ALA A 83 -4.15 12.16 -24.41
C ALA A 83 -4.30 11.27 -23.17
N LYS A 84 -5.42 10.52 -23.10
CA LYS A 84 -5.67 9.61 -22.00
C LYS A 84 -4.62 8.49 -21.97
N PRO A 85 -3.85 8.33 -20.87
CA PRO A 85 -2.94 7.21 -20.73
C PRO A 85 -3.68 5.87 -20.74
N THR A 86 -2.95 4.77 -20.89
CA THR A 86 -3.50 3.42 -20.75
C THR A 86 -4.12 3.20 -19.36
N ALA A 87 -5.02 2.23 -19.25
CA ALA A 87 -5.68 1.92 -17.98
C ALA A 87 -4.68 1.52 -16.90
N GLU A 88 -4.43 2.40 -15.94
CA GLU A 88 -3.56 2.21 -14.79
C GLU A 88 -3.81 3.30 -13.73
N LEU A 89 -3.22 3.14 -12.55
CA LEU A 89 -3.13 4.16 -11.52
C LEU A 89 -1.82 4.92 -11.70
N TYR A 90 -1.94 6.20 -12.02
CA TYR A 90 -0.83 7.15 -12.16
C TYR A 90 -0.83 8.18 -11.02
N THR A 91 0.31 8.79 -10.81
CA THR A 91 0.44 9.96 -9.94
C THR A 91 0.75 11.20 -10.74
N TYR A 92 0.31 12.35 -10.24
CA TYR A 92 0.61 13.64 -10.84
C TYR A 92 0.70 14.75 -9.79
N SER A 93 1.28 15.86 -10.21
CA SER A 93 1.31 17.13 -9.48
C SER A 93 1.30 18.29 -10.45
N PHE A 94 0.95 19.46 -9.95
CA PHE A 94 1.20 20.71 -10.67
C PHE A 94 2.53 21.30 -10.22
N VAL A 95 3.25 21.92 -11.15
CA VAL A 95 4.45 22.72 -10.83
C VAL A 95 4.09 24.18 -11.04
N VAL A 96 3.83 24.89 -9.94
CA VAL A 96 3.43 26.30 -9.89
C VAL A 96 4.65 27.13 -9.56
N ASP A 97 5.13 27.94 -10.50
CA ASP A 97 6.34 28.78 -10.35
C ASP A 97 7.54 28.05 -9.75
N GLY A 98 7.72 26.77 -10.16
CA GLY A 98 8.80 25.90 -9.69
C GLY A 98 8.47 25.04 -8.47
N LEU A 99 7.34 25.26 -7.78
CA LEU A 99 6.92 24.49 -6.62
C LEU A 99 5.96 23.35 -7.02
N SER A 100 6.23 22.14 -6.55
CA SER A 100 5.32 20.99 -6.74
C SER A 100 4.14 21.10 -5.77
N VAL A 101 2.92 21.11 -6.31
CA VAL A 101 1.66 21.22 -5.57
C VAL A 101 0.71 20.08 -5.95
N ASN A 102 -0.02 19.56 -4.99
CA ASN A 102 -1.08 18.60 -5.24
C ASN A 102 -2.32 19.27 -5.83
N ASP A 103 -3.15 18.48 -6.51
CA ASP A 103 -4.44 18.95 -7.01
C ASP A 103 -5.45 19.02 -5.84
N GLY A 104 -5.74 20.22 -5.37
CA GLY A 104 -6.72 20.45 -4.29
C GLY A 104 -8.17 20.13 -4.69
N ASN A 105 -8.45 19.89 -5.97
CA ASN A 105 -9.77 19.50 -6.48
C ASN A 105 -9.92 17.97 -6.59
N ASN A 106 -8.85 17.21 -6.34
CA ASN A 106 -8.84 15.76 -6.39
C ASN A 106 -8.68 15.16 -5.00
N ILE A 107 -9.70 14.42 -4.54
CA ILE A 107 -9.66 13.72 -3.26
C ILE A 107 -8.84 12.42 -3.30
N LEU A 108 -8.53 11.92 -4.50
CA LEU A 108 -7.71 10.72 -4.64
C LEU A 108 -6.23 11.07 -4.49
N MET A 109 -5.69 10.69 -3.35
CA MET A 109 -4.31 10.91 -2.98
C MET A 109 -3.66 9.58 -2.63
N GLN A 110 -2.36 9.48 -2.86
CA GLN A 110 -1.54 8.43 -2.27
C GLN A 110 -0.34 9.02 -1.55
N ARG A 111 0.12 8.33 -0.52
CA ARG A 111 1.35 8.66 0.18
C ARG A 111 2.47 7.71 -0.28
N ASP A 112 3.61 8.28 -0.61
CA ASP A 112 4.85 7.56 -0.92
C ASP A 112 5.97 8.12 -0.03
N GLY A 113 6.30 7.42 1.03
CA GLY A 113 7.20 7.90 2.07
C GLY A 113 6.66 9.16 2.75
N THR A 114 7.35 10.29 2.59
CA THR A 114 6.95 11.59 3.14
C THR A 114 6.19 12.48 2.14
N ARG A 115 5.94 11.98 0.92
CA ARG A 115 5.27 12.75 -0.14
C ARG A 115 3.83 12.31 -0.30
N TYR A 116 2.94 13.28 -0.48
CA TYR A 116 1.59 13.07 -0.96
C TYR A 116 1.52 13.43 -2.44
N LEU A 117 0.85 12.59 -3.22
CA LEU A 117 0.72 12.73 -4.67
C LEU A 117 -0.74 12.59 -5.07
N SER A 118 -1.20 13.44 -5.97
CA SER A 118 -2.54 13.30 -6.55
C SER A 118 -2.59 12.08 -7.47
N VAL A 119 -3.71 11.37 -7.48
CA VAL A 119 -3.89 10.13 -8.22
C VAL A 119 -4.77 10.37 -9.44
N LEU A 120 -4.30 9.92 -10.61
CA LEU A 120 -5.09 9.72 -11.81
C LEU A 120 -5.36 8.20 -11.96
N LEU A 121 -6.58 7.77 -11.68
CA LEU A 121 -6.99 6.39 -11.88
C LEU A 121 -7.75 6.27 -13.21
N VAL A 122 -7.07 5.76 -14.23
CA VAL A 122 -7.62 5.60 -15.59
C VAL A 122 -8.40 4.29 -15.67
N PRO A 123 -9.71 4.35 -16.00
CA PRO A 123 -10.55 3.15 -16.07
C PRO A 123 -10.21 2.27 -17.29
N GLY A 124 -10.36 0.96 -17.10
CA GLY A 124 -10.21 -0.08 -18.10
C GLY A 124 -10.18 -1.47 -17.48
N GLU A 125 -10.02 -2.52 -18.29
CA GLU A 125 -10.01 -3.89 -17.82
C GLU A 125 -8.90 -4.14 -16.78
N ALA A 126 -7.69 -3.65 -17.03
CA ALA A 126 -6.55 -3.81 -16.13
C ALA A 126 -6.75 -3.17 -14.74
N THR A 127 -7.58 -2.13 -14.65
CA THR A 127 -7.85 -1.39 -13.41
C THR A 127 -9.22 -1.67 -12.80
N ALA A 128 -9.98 -2.61 -13.35
CA ALA A 128 -11.36 -2.89 -12.92
C ALA A 128 -11.48 -3.20 -11.41
N ASN A 129 -10.43 -3.75 -10.79
CA ASN A 129 -10.39 -4.04 -9.37
C ASN A 129 -9.80 -2.89 -8.51
N TYR A 130 -9.36 -1.77 -9.12
CA TYR A 130 -8.77 -0.66 -8.37
C TYR A 130 -9.80 0.38 -7.92
N PHE A 131 -11.01 0.31 -8.45
CA PHE A 131 -12.14 1.17 -8.08
C PHE A 131 -12.89 0.63 -6.85
N GLU A 132 -13.68 1.48 -6.22
CA GLU A 132 -14.56 1.07 -5.13
C GLU A 132 -15.60 0.06 -5.62
N GLY A 133 -15.66 -1.11 -4.98
CA GLY A 133 -16.69 -2.13 -5.23
C GLY A 133 -18.02 -1.81 -4.57
N GLY A 134 -19.02 -2.65 -4.80
CA GLY A 134 -20.34 -2.57 -4.14
C GLY A 134 -20.27 -2.99 -2.67
N LYS A 135 -19.56 -4.09 -2.38
CA LYS A 135 -19.33 -4.61 -1.03
C LYS A 135 -17.94 -4.18 -0.56
N ARG A 136 -17.90 -3.34 0.48
CA ARG A 136 -16.65 -2.73 0.96
C ARG A 136 -16.28 -3.26 2.33
N GLY A 137 -15.04 -3.75 2.43
CA GLY A 137 -14.43 -4.10 3.70
C GLY A 137 -13.88 -2.87 4.42
N ASN A 138 -13.48 -3.08 5.68
CA ASN A 138 -12.89 -2.04 6.50
C ASN A 138 -11.35 -2.09 6.46
N LEU A 139 -10.73 -0.94 6.63
CA LEU A 139 -9.29 -0.79 6.81
C LEU A 139 -9.05 -0.11 8.14
N SER A 140 -8.47 -0.83 9.09
CA SER A 140 -8.19 -0.35 10.43
C SER A 140 -6.71 -0.12 10.63
N GLN A 141 -6.35 0.96 11.31
CA GLN A 141 -5.01 1.28 11.74
C GLN A 141 -4.85 0.86 13.19
N VAL A 142 -3.95 -0.06 13.49
CA VAL A 142 -3.87 -0.74 14.79
C VAL A 142 -2.46 -0.67 15.36
N TRP A 143 -2.36 -0.32 16.66
CA TRP A 143 -1.12 -0.38 17.42
C TRP A 143 -1.02 -1.70 18.17
N TYR A 144 0.18 -2.26 18.21
CA TYR A 144 0.47 -3.50 18.92
C TYR A 144 1.87 -3.45 19.57
N ASP A 145 2.01 -4.13 20.66
CA ASP A 145 3.31 -4.31 21.29
C ASP A 145 4.14 -5.34 20.53
N SER A 146 5.39 -5.03 20.26
CA SER A 146 6.36 -5.94 19.64
C SER A 146 7.52 -6.19 20.60
N PRO A 147 7.39 -7.15 21.54
CA PRO A 147 8.45 -7.49 22.48
C PRO A 147 9.75 -7.92 21.80
N THR A 148 9.65 -8.62 20.66
CA THR A 148 10.81 -9.04 19.87
C THR A 148 11.64 -7.84 19.41
N ILE A 149 11.00 -6.75 18.99
CA ILE A 149 11.66 -5.51 18.56
C ILE A 149 11.87 -4.54 19.74
N GLY A 150 11.04 -4.65 20.78
CA GLY A 150 11.13 -3.84 21.99
C GLY A 150 10.55 -2.44 21.85
N VAL A 151 9.55 -2.26 20.98
CA VAL A 151 8.78 -1.02 20.78
C VAL A 151 7.33 -1.32 20.43
N ASN A 152 6.42 -0.37 20.73
CA ASN A 152 5.05 -0.41 20.25
C ASN A 152 5.03 -0.04 18.77
N ARG A 153 4.26 -0.76 17.94
CA ARG A 153 4.29 -0.64 16.49
C ARG A 153 2.90 -0.57 15.89
N ARG A 154 2.81 0.00 14.71
CA ARG A 154 1.57 0.17 13.97
C ARG A 154 1.51 -0.74 12.74
N MET A 155 0.31 -1.21 12.41
CA MET A 155 0.00 -1.94 11.18
C MET A 155 -1.38 -1.55 10.66
N PHE A 156 -1.63 -1.78 9.37
CA PHE A 156 -2.99 -1.74 8.82
C PHE A 156 -3.56 -3.15 8.72
N ILE A 157 -4.86 -3.27 8.97
CA ILE A 157 -5.59 -4.54 8.87
C ILE A 157 -6.85 -4.32 8.04
N TYR A 158 -6.93 -5.04 6.93
CA TYR A 158 -8.15 -5.14 6.15
C TYR A 158 -9.02 -6.29 6.67
N THR A 159 -10.31 -6.02 6.86
CA THR A 159 -11.34 -7.02 7.16
C THR A 159 -12.38 -7.00 6.05
N PRO A 160 -12.84 -8.17 5.52
CA PRO A 160 -13.76 -8.22 4.39
C PRO A 160 -15.15 -7.73 4.76
N TYR A 161 -15.94 -7.33 3.76
CA TYR A 161 -17.33 -6.93 3.96
C TYR A 161 -18.11 -7.95 4.81
N GLY A 162 -18.85 -7.45 5.79
CA GLY A 162 -19.64 -8.27 6.71
C GLY A 162 -18.86 -8.90 7.86
N TYR A 163 -17.54 -8.68 7.96
CA TYR A 163 -16.70 -9.26 9.03
C TYR A 163 -17.24 -8.93 10.43
N GLU A 164 -17.66 -7.69 10.69
CA GLU A 164 -18.06 -7.25 12.03
C GLU A 164 -19.28 -8.03 12.54
N ALA A 165 -20.28 -8.24 11.68
CA ALA A 165 -21.50 -8.95 11.98
C ALA A 165 -21.35 -10.49 11.95
N SER A 166 -20.31 -11.00 11.30
CA SER A 166 -20.05 -12.43 11.12
C SER A 166 -19.54 -13.08 12.41
N LYS A 167 -19.93 -14.33 12.64
CA LYS A 167 -19.33 -15.23 13.64
C LYS A 167 -18.23 -16.13 13.05
N GLU A 168 -18.06 -16.11 11.74
CA GLU A 168 -17.09 -16.94 11.03
C GLU A 168 -15.66 -16.54 11.36
N LYS A 169 -14.75 -17.50 11.25
CA LYS A 169 -13.31 -17.28 11.33
C LYS A 169 -12.72 -17.26 9.92
N TYR A 170 -11.77 -16.39 9.70
CA TYR A 170 -11.18 -16.11 8.41
C TYR A 170 -9.72 -16.51 8.33
N PRO A 171 -9.22 -16.95 7.17
CA PRO A 171 -7.80 -17.09 6.92
C PRO A 171 -7.12 -15.70 6.83
N VAL A 172 -5.80 -15.65 6.92
CA VAL A 172 -5.03 -14.41 7.01
C VAL A 172 -3.90 -14.37 5.98
N LEU A 173 -3.85 -13.29 5.20
CA LEU A 173 -2.72 -12.91 4.38
C LEU A 173 -1.89 -11.85 5.11
N TYR A 174 -0.62 -12.13 5.39
CA TYR A 174 0.38 -11.16 5.84
C TYR A 174 1.08 -10.58 4.61
N LEU A 175 0.93 -9.27 4.36
CA LEU A 175 1.33 -8.60 3.12
C LEU A 175 2.37 -7.52 3.40
N LEU A 176 3.63 -7.80 3.00
CA LEU A 176 4.81 -7.05 3.39
C LEU A 176 5.23 -6.04 2.32
N HIS A 177 5.53 -4.80 2.72
CA HIS A 177 6.01 -3.75 1.82
C HIS A 177 7.51 -3.85 1.52
N GLY A 178 7.99 -3.06 0.56
CA GLY A 178 9.39 -2.95 0.16
C GLY A 178 10.17 -1.86 0.90
N ALA A 179 11.47 -1.76 0.57
CA ALA A 179 12.33 -0.72 1.12
C ALA A 179 11.78 0.68 0.79
N GLY A 180 11.87 1.61 1.75
CA GLY A 180 11.34 2.96 1.63
C GLY A 180 9.83 3.09 1.89
N GLY A 181 9.10 1.98 1.92
CA GLY A 181 7.69 1.93 2.31
C GLY A 181 7.51 1.78 3.83
N ASP A 182 6.25 1.71 4.22
CA ASP A 182 5.81 1.47 5.59
C ASP A 182 4.45 0.73 5.58
N GLU A 183 3.80 0.63 6.72
CA GLU A 183 2.53 -0.09 6.87
C GLU A 183 1.39 0.42 5.98
N ASP A 184 1.49 1.65 5.46
CA ASP A 184 0.46 2.26 4.61
C ASP A 184 0.67 1.98 3.10
N ALA A 185 1.84 1.50 2.71
CA ALA A 185 2.22 1.38 1.30
C ALA A 185 1.24 0.51 0.48
N TRP A 186 0.85 -0.66 1.00
CA TRP A 186 -0.10 -1.54 0.33
C TRP A 186 -1.54 -1.01 0.35
N SER A 187 -1.92 -0.22 1.36
CA SER A 187 -3.26 0.36 1.47
C SER A 187 -3.48 1.48 0.45
N THR A 188 -2.52 2.37 0.27
CA THR A 188 -2.61 3.54 -0.63
C THR A 188 -2.11 3.24 -2.03
N MET A 189 -0.82 2.91 -2.18
CA MET A 189 -0.21 2.63 -3.49
C MET A 189 -0.64 1.27 -4.06
N GLY A 190 -0.82 0.26 -3.21
CA GLY A 190 -1.23 -1.10 -3.59
C GLY A 190 -2.72 -1.28 -3.85
N ARG A 191 -3.57 -0.35 -3.42
CA ARG A 191 -5.04 -0.46 -3.55
C ARG A 191 -5.61 -1.76 -2.96
N THR A 192 -4.96 -2.30 -1.92
CA THR A 192 -5.27 -3.64 -1.38
C THR A 192 -6.73 -3.81 -1.03
N ARG A 193 -7.36 -2.82 -0.33
CA ARG A 193 -8.77 -2.92 0.03
C ARG A 193 -9.65 -3.08 -1.21
N GLN A 194 -9.49 -2.20 -2.20
CA GLN A 194 -10.32 -2.22 -3.42
C GLN A 194 -10.12 -3.51 -4.21
N ILE A 195 -8.87 -3.98 -4.36
CA ILE A 195 -8.56 -5.23 -5.06
C ILE A 195 -9.21 -6.42 -4.34
N MET A 196 -9.05 -6.51 -3.02
CA MET A 196 -9.62 -7.62 -2.25
C MET A 196 -11.15 -7.58 -2.22
N ASP A 197 -11.75 -6.40 -2.05
CA ASP A 197 -13.21 -6.24 -2.09
C ASP A 197 -13.78 -6.75 -3.43
N ASN A 198 -13.20 -6.31 -4.54
CA ASN A 198 -13.65 -6.70 -5.87
C ASN A 198 -13.42 -8.20 -6.15
N LEU A 199 -12.27 -8.75 -5.76
CA LEU A 199 -12.00 -10.18 -5.94
C LEU A 199 -12.95 -11.05 -5.11
N ILE A 200 -13.25 -10.65 -3.88
CA ILE A 200 -14.18 -11.37 -3.00
C ILE A 200 -15.61 -11.23 -3.50
N GLU A 201 -16.07 -10.04 -3.88
CA GLU A 201 -17.41 -9.80 -4.41
C GLU A 201 -17.69 -10.58 -5.68
N LYS A 202 -16.68 -10.72 -6.56
CA LYS A 202 -16.74 -11.53 -7.79
C LYS A 202 -16.63 -13.04 -7.53
N GLY A 203 -16.45 -13.49 -6.28
CA GLY A 203 -16.25 -14.89 -5.92
C GLY A 203 -14.90 -15.48 -6.39
N LEU A 204 -13.96 -14.64 -6.81
CA LEU A 204 -12.64 -15.06 -7.29
C LEU A 204 -11.68 -15.39 -6.14
N ALA A 205 -11.75 -14.63 -5.04
CA ALA A 205 -10.99 -14.86 -3.82
C ALA A 205 -11.88 -15.22 -2.64
N LYS A 206 -11.39 -16.05 -1.73
CA LYS A 206 -12.06 -16.30 -0.45
C LYS A 206 -12.01 -15.06 0.44
N PRO A 207 -13.06 -14.78 1.23
CA PRO A 207 -12.97 -13.77 2.27
C PRO A 207 -11.80 -14.05 3.21
N MET A 208 -10.94 -13.06 3.44
CA MET A 208 -9.74 -13.18 4.28
C MET A 208 -9.41 -11.84 4.93
N LEU A 209 -8.67 -11.88 6.02
CA LEU A 209 -8.01 -10.68 6.55
C LEU A 209 -6.70 -10.43 5.78
N VAL A 210 -6.33 -9.16 5.61
CA VAL A 210 -4.98 -8.80 5.12
C VAL A 210 -4.31 -7.92 6.16
N VAL A 211 -3.16 -8.37 6.66
CA VAL A 211 -2.35 -7.70 7.67
C VAL A 211 -1.14 -7.08 6.99
N MET A 212 -1.00 -5.77 7.10
CA MET A 212 0.04 -4.97 6.45
C MET A 212 0.90 -4.29 7.52
N PRO A 213 1.93 -4.96 8.05
CA PRO A 213 2.79 -4.41 9.09
C PRO A 213 3.90 -3.53 8.50
N ASN A 214 4.51 -2.68 9.35
CA ASN A 214 5.72 -1.95 8.99
C ASN A 214 6.94 -2.88 9.05
N GLY A 215 7.65 -3.03 7.92
CA GLY A 215 8.83 -3.89 7.77
C GLY A 215 10.15 -3.26 8.24
N ASN A 216 10.12 -2.00 8.71
CA ASN A 216 11.31 -1.29 9.18
C ASN A 216 11.41 -1.45 10.71
N PRO A 217 12.33 -2.26 11.25
CA PRO A 217 12.34 -2.56 12.69
C PRO A 217 12.62 -1.34 13.57
N GLY A 218 13.32 -0.31 13.07
CA GLY A 218 13.57 0.95 13.77
C GLY A 218 12.34 1.85 13.94
N GLN A 219 11.26 1.60 13.20
CA GLN A 219 10.10 2.48 13.15
C GLN A 219 8.94 1.91 13.97
N GLN A 220 8.31 2.77 14.76
CA GLN A 220 7.04 2.46 15.41
C GLN A 220 5.87 2.55 14.41
N ALA A 221 5.93 3.55 13.53
CA ALA A 221 4.94 3.82 12.48
C ALA A 221 5.63 4.50 11.30
N ALA A 222 4.88 4.84 10.26
CA ALA A 222 5.35 5.58 9.10
C ALA A 222 6.25 6.76 9.46
N LYS A 223 7.25 7.01 8.64
CA LYS A 223 8.28 8.07 8.85
C LYS A 223 7.74 9.49 9.08
N THR A 224 6.52 9.74 8.62
CA THR A 224 5.82 11.01 8.81
C THR A 224 5.29 11.19 10.24
N SER A 225 5.31 10.16 11.08
CA SER A 225 5.01 10.28 12.50
C SER A 225 6.18 10.95 13.23
N MET A 226 5.90 11.79 14.21
CA MET A 226 6.91 12.46 15.03
C MET A 226 7.52 11.52 16.10
N LEU A 227 7.28 10.22 16.00
CA LEU A 227 7.78 9.24 16.94
C LEU A 227 9.27 8.96 16.69
N PRO A 228 10.08 8.84 17.72
CA PRO A 228 11.49 8.55 17.58
C PRO A 228 11.70 7.16 16.95
N GLU A 229 12.68 7.08 16.05
CA GLU A 229 13.14 5.79 15.52
C GLU A 229 14.15 5.17 16.47
N LYS A 230 14.04 3.85 16.67
CA LYS A 230 15.05 3.08 17.37
C LYS A 230 16.19 2.73 16.40
N THR A 231 17.41 3.10 16.76
CA THR A 231 18.60 2.73 15.99
C THR A 231 19.05 1.32 16.33
N TYR A 232 19.45 0.57 15.31
CA TYR A 232 20.04 -0.76 15.42
C TYR A 232 21.36 -0.79 14.67
N ASP A 233 22.31 -1.57 15.16
CA ASP A 233 23.52 -1.89 14.38
C ASP A 233 23.13 -2.82 13.23
N ARG A 234 23.23 -2.30 12.01
CA ARG A 234 22.91 -3.05 10.79
C ARG A 234 23.90 -4.18 10.51
N ASN A 235 25.07 -4.16 11.17
CA ASN A 235 26.08 -5.22 11.07
C ASN A 235 25.85 -6.34 12.08
N ASP A 236 24.95 -6.15 13.07
CA ASP A 236 24.57 -7.22 13.97
C ASP A 236 23.73 -8.26 13.19
N PRO A 237 24.20 -9.52 13.10
CA PRO A 237 23.44 -10.59 12.43
C PRO A 237 22.00 -10.75 12.96
N LYS A 238 21.75 -10.42 14.23
CA LYS A 238 20.42 -10.44 14.84
C LYS A 238 19.47 -9.42 14.23
N PHE A 239 20.00 -8.32 13.68
CA PHE A 239 19.17 -7.29 13.03
C PHE A 239 18.43 -7.84 11.82
N ALA A 240 19.08 -8.68 11.01
CA ALA A 240 18.47 -9.27 9.80
C ALA A 240 17.24 -10.12 10.15
N ASP A 241 17.22 -10.75 11.32
CA ASP A 241 16.14 -11.64 11.78
C ASP A 241 15.14 -10.96 12.70
N LEU A 242 15.45 -9.77 13.17
CA LEU A 242 14.65 -9.09 14.19
C LEU A 242 13.20 -8.89 13.73
N TYR A 243 13.01 -8.34 12.53
CA TYR A 243 11.68 -8.16 11.96
C TYR A 243 11.02 -9.49 11.58
N VAL A 244 11.78 -10.40 10.97
CA VAL A 244 11.30 -11.73 10.57
C VAL A 244 10.81 -12.52 11.78
N ASN A 245 11.55 -12.50 12.88
CA ASN A 245 11.13 -13.13 14.14
C ASN A 245 9.90 -12.45 14.76
N SER A 246 9.77 -11.12 14.64
CA SER A 246 8.59 -10.40 15.12
C SER A 246 7.31 -10.77 14.39
N ILE A 247 7.40 -11.20 13.12
CA ILE A 247 6.22 -11.69 12.37
C ILE A 247 5.64 -12.91 13.08
N VAL A 248 6.50 -13.87 13.46
CA VAL A 248 6.09 -15.13 14.05
C VAL A 248 5.73 -14.98 15.53
N ASN A 249 6.51 -14.18 16.27
CA ASN A 249 6.41 -14.10 17.73
C ASN A 249 5.47 -13.01 18.23
N ASP A 250 5.26 -11.94 17.45
CA ASP A 250 4.47 -10.78 17.90
C ASP A 250 3.21 -10.59 17.03
N ILE A 251 3.39 -10.47 15.68
CA ILE A 251 2.29 -10.08 14.77
C ILE A 251 1.25 -11.20 14.65
N VAL A 252 1.67 -12.43 14.31
CA VAL A 252 0.74 -13.56 14.16
C VAL A 252 -0.02 -13.84 15.46
N PRO A 253 0.62 -13.95 16.65
CA PRO A 253 -0.08 -14.14 17.92
C PRO A 253 -1.05 -12.99 18.23
N TYR A 254 -0.67 -11.73 17.95
CA TYR A 254 -1.56 -10.59 18.15
C TYR A 254 -2.84 -10.71 17.31
N ILE A 255 -2.70 -11.05 16.03
CA ILE A 255 -3.84 -11.24 15.11
C ILE A 255 -4.72 -12.39 15.57
N GLU A 256 -4.15 -13.52 15.95
CA GLU A 256 -4.89 -14.72 16.38
C GLU A 256 -5.63 -14.50 17.69
N LYS A 257 -5.12 -13.63 18.56
CA LYS A 257 -5.75 -13.28 19.83
C LYS A 257 -6.90 -12.27 19.66
N ASN A 258 -6.76 -11.30 18.76
CA ASN A 258 -7.64 -10.13 18.72
C ASN A 258 -8.66 -10.15 17.57
N TYR A 259 -8.53 -11.06 16.60
CA TYR A 259 -9.39 -11.13 15.42
C TYR A 259 -10.03 -12.51 15.24
N LYS A 260 -11.16 -12.55 14.55
CA LYS A 260 -11.85 -13.80 14.20
C LYS A 260 -11.11 -14.52 13.07
N VAL A 261 -10.03 -15.23 13.41
CA VAL A 261 -9.17 -15.92 12.46
C VAL A 261 -9.04 -17.41 12.74
N ILE A 262 -8.71 -18.17 11.71
CA ILE A 262 -8.43 -19.61 11.79
C ILE A 262 -6.94 -19.76 12.13
N ALA A 263 -6.65 -20.05 13.41
CA ALA A 263 -5.30 -20.10 13.96
C ALA A 263 -4.60 -21.42 13.63
N ASN A 264 -4.32 -21.66 12.33
CA ASN A 264 -3.51 -22.80 11.90
C ASN A 264 -2.69 -22.49 10.63
N PRO A 265 -1.60 -23.21 10.36
CA PRO A 265 -0.75 -22.98 9.18
C PRO A 265 -1.48 -23.00 7.83
N LYS A 266 -2.49 -23.85 7.67
CA LYS A 266 -3.25 -23.98 6.40
C LYS A 266 -4.09 -22.74 6.09
N SER A 267 -4.26 -21.86 7.05
CA SER A 267 -5.01 -20.61 6.93
C SER A 267 -4.10 -19.37 7.05
N ARG A 268 -2.77 -19.53 6.95
CA ARG A 268 -1.80 -18.45 6.93
C ARG A 268 -1.12 -18.37 5.57
N ALA A 269 -1.20 -17.19 4.96
CA ALA A 269 -0.46 -16.82 3.76
C ALA A 269 0.49 -15.68 4.07
N ILE A 270 1.64 -15.64 3.41
CA ILE A 270 2.56 -14.53 3.46
C ILE A 270 3.00 -14.12 2.06
N ALA A 271 2.95 -12.84 1.78
CA ALA A 271 3.40 -12.24 0.55
C ALA A 271 4.19 -10.96 0.85
N GLY A 272 5.09 -10.59 -0.04
CA GLY A 272 5.79 -9.33 0.12
C GLY A 272 6.53 -8.93 -1.15
N LEU A 273 6.70 -7.61 -1.33
CA LEU A 273 7.41 -7.06 -2.48
C LEU A 273 8.84 -6.63 -2.10
N SER A 274 9.81 -6.82 -3.00
CA SER A 274 11.17 -6.30 -2.83
C SER A 274 11.81 -6.73 -1.49
N MET A 275 12.10 -5.82 -0.58
CA MET A 275 12.52 -6.12 0.80
C MET A 275 11.56 -7.09 1.49
N GLY A 276 10.25 -6.88 1.36
CA GLY A 276 9.22 -7.76 1.92
C GLY A 276 9.22 -9.15 1.30
N ALA A 277 9.64 -9.31 0.04
CA ALA A 277 9.87 -10.63 -0.56
C ALA A 277 11.06 -11.33 0.09
N GLY A 278 12.14 -10.61 0.36
CA GLY A 278 13.27 -11.13 1.13
C GLY A 278 12.83 -11.60 2.53
N HIS A 279 12.00 -10.80 3.22
CA HIS A 279 11.42 -11.20 4.51
C HIS A 279 10.51 -12.43 4.36
N THR A 280 9.70 -12.51 3.29
CA THR A 280 8.84 -13.67 3.00
C THR A 280 9.66 -14.94 2.84
N ILE A 281 10.70 -14.92 2.01
CA ILE A 281 11.60 -16.07 1.81
C ILE A 281 12.27 -16.47 3.14
N ARG A 282 12.82 -15.48 3.86
CA ARG A 282 13.56 -15.75 5.08
C ARG A 282 12.68 -16.31 6.20
N VAL A 283 11.50 -15.73 6.45
CA VAL A 283 10.62 -16.23 7.52
C VAL A 283 10.11 -17.65 7.24
N THR A 284 9.82 -17.97 5.98
CA THR A 284 9.33 -19.30 5.61
C THR A 284 10.44 -20.35 5.62
N ASN A 285 11.67 -19.97 5.30
CA ASN A 285 12.83 -20.83 5.37
C ASN A 285 13.26 -21.13 6.82
N LEU A 286 13.20 -20.13 7.72
CA LEU A 286 13.51 -20.30 9.14
C LEU A 286 12.38 -21.00 9.92
N ASN A 287 11.14 -20.94 9.41
CA ASN A 287 9.97 -21.54 10.07
C ASN A 287 9.19 -22.42 9.08
N PRO A 288 9.76 -23.55 8.60
CA PRO A 288 9.12 -24.40 7.61
C PRO A 288 7.75 -24.89 8.08
N GLY A 289 6.74 -24.74 7.22
CA GLY A 289 5.37 -25.17 7.51
C GLY A 289 4.52 -24.17 8.32
N PHE A 290 5.09 -23.09 8.83
CA PHE A 290 4.34 -22.06 9.57
C PHE A 290 3.36 -21.28 8.67
N PHE A 291 3.75 -21.01 7.42
CA PHE A 291 2.90 -20.46 6.36
C PHE A 291 2.74 -21.50 5.26
N GLN A 292 1.51 -21.69 4.77
CA GLN A 292 1.22 -22.67 3.71
C GLN A 292 1.10 -22.04 2.32
N TYR A 293 0.99 -20.71 2.24
CA TYR A 293 0.93 -19.94 1.00
C TYR A 293 2.04 -18.89 1.05
N ILE A 294 2.96 -18.95 0.09
CA ILE A 294 4.22 -18.20 0.09
C ILE A 294 4.33 -17.45 -1.23
N CYS A 295 4.33 -16.11 -1.21
CA CYS A 295 4.27 -15.30 -2.42
C CYS A 295 5.34 -14.18 -2.41
N PRO A 296 6.62 -14.48 -2.69
CA PRO A 296 7.65 -13.45 -2.87
C PRO A 296 7.50 -12.74 -4.22
N LEU A 297 7.53 -11.39 -4.21
CA LEU A 297 7.28 -10.53 -5.36
C LEU A 297 8.48 -9.62 -5.61
N SER A 298 8.98 -9.57 -6.84
CA SER A 298 10.09 -8.69 -7.24
C SER A 298 11.32 -8.83 -6.35
N ASN A 299 11.73 -10.04 -6.05
CA ASN A 299 13.00 -10.40 -5.40
C ASN A 299 13.19 -11.92 -5.47
N GLY A 300 14.35 -12.37 -5.01
CA GLY A 300 14.72 -13.78 -4.94
C GLY A 300 15.87 -13.98 -3.96
N ILE A 301 16.80 -14.84 -4.32
CA ILE A 301 17.96 -15.17 -3.50
C ILE A 301 19.26 -14.71 -4.17
N ARG A 302 20.30 -14.57 -3.37
CA ARG A 302 21.67 -14.38 -3.82
C ARG A 302 22.56 -15.42 -3.18
N MET A 303 23.34 -16.11 -4.01
CA MET A 303 24.32 -17.11 -3.56
C MET A 303 25.71 -16.51 -3.77
N ALA A 304 26.24 -15.92 -2.71
CA ALA A 304 27.57 -15.27 -2.78
C ALA A 304 28.72 -16.28 -2.81
N ASP A 305 28.50 -17.46 -2.22
CA ASP A 305 29.50 -18.52 -2.07
C ASP A 305 28.84 -19.89 -1.89
N ASP A 306 29.65 -20.93 -1.80
CA ASP A 306 29.21 -22.32 -1.59
C ASP A 306 28.52 -22.53 -0.23
N LYS A 307 28.87 -21.73 0.79
CA LYS A 307 28.22 -21.78 2.09
C LYS A 307 26.76 -21.30 1.99
N ALA A 308 26.53 -20.16 1.33
CA ALA A 308 25.19 -19.65 1.07
C ALA A 308 24.35 -20.65 0.25
N LYS A 309 24.96 -21.26 -0.77
CA LYS A 309 24.31 -22.31 -1.57
C LYS A 309 23.89 -23.52 -0.71
N THR A 310 24.78 -23.99 0.15
CA THR A 310 24.49 -25.12 1.07
C THR A 310 23.37 -24.76 2.03
N GLU A 311 23.40 -23.56 2.60
CA GLU A 311 22.38 -23.08 3.53
C GLU A 311 21.00 -23.00 2.87
N TYR A 312 20.89 -22.39 1.70
CA TYR A 312 19.61 -22.36 0.96
C TYR A 312 19.11 -23.75 0.60
N THR A 313 20.01 -24.67 0.18
CA THR A 313 19.63 -26.04 -0.11
C THR A 313 19.01 -26.73 1.11
N GLN A 314 19.64 -26.61 2.28
CA GLN A 314 19.12 -27.18 3.53
C GLN A 314 17.76 -26.56 3.91
N GLN A 315 17.62 -25.24 3.81
CA GLN A 315 16.38 -24.54 4.09
C GLN A 315 15.24 -24.98 3.18
N PHE A 316 15.48 -25.09 1.87
CA PHE A 316 14.47 -25.55 0.91
C PHE A 316 14.11 -27.03 1.09
N GLN A 317 15.04 -27.89 1.46
CA GLN A 317 14.72 -29.26 1.83
C GLN A 317 13.86 -29.34 3.11
N GLY A 318 14.12 -28.46 4.09
CA GLY A 318 13.28 -28.28 5.28
C GLY A 318 11.85 -27.86 4.90
N LEU A 319 11.73 -26.85 4.02
CA LEU A 319 10.43 -26.37 3.52
C LEU A 319 9.68 -27.47 2.74
N LYS A 320 10.36 -28.21 1.87
CA LYS A 320 9.80 -29.35 1.13
C LYS A 320 9.27 -30.43 2.06
N LYS A 321 10.04 -30.78 3.10
CA LYS A 321 9.64 -31.79 4.11
C LYS A 321 8.42 -31.35 4.91
N ALA A 322 8.35 -30.07 5.31
CA ALA A 322 7.21 -29.52 6.04
C ALA A 322 5.94 -29.38 5.18
N GLY A 323 6.12 -29.21 3.86
CA GLY A 323 5.06 -29.01 2.90
C GLY A 323 4.44 -27.62 2.92
N TYR A 324 3.86 -27.23 1.79
CA TYR A 324 3.10 -25.99 1.60
C TYR A 324 2.04 -26.19 0.50
N LYS A 325 1.08 -25.27 0.43
CA LYS A 325 -0.03 -25.31 -0.54
C LYS A 325 0.29 -24.55 -1.83
N LEU A 326 0.96 -23.41 -1.71
CA LEU A 326 1.28 -22.52 -2.81
C LEU A 326 2.66 -21.88 -2.58
N TYR A 327 3.49 -21.89 -3.62
CA TYR A 327 4.64 -21.02 -3.75
C TYR A 327 4.51 -20.24 -5.08
N PHE A 328 4.20 -18.96 -4.99
CA PHE A 328 3.95 -18.08 -6.13
C PHE A 328 5.01 -16.98 -6.18
N LEU A 329 5.99 -17.13 -7.07
CA LEU A 329 7.02 -16.14 -7.34
C LEU A 329 6.58 -15.23 -8.49
N ALA A 330 6.75 -13.92 -8.40
CA ALA A 330 6.47 -12.99 -9.48
C ALA A 330 7.53 -11.90 -9.60
N CYS A 331 7.90 -11.52 -10.84
CA CYS A 331 8.84 -10.45 -11.12
C CYS A 331 8.62 -9.88 -12.52
N GLY A 332 8.84 -8.58 -12.71
CA GLY A 332 8.82 -7.96 -14.03
C GLY A 332 10.07 -8.32 -14.85
N ASP A 333 9.93 -8.40 -16.16
CA ASP A 333 11.03 -8.77 -17.08
C ASP A 333 12.16 -7.72 -17.14
N THR A 334 11.83 -6.45 -16.82
CA THR A 334 12.78 -5.33 -16.72
C THR A 334 13.03 -4.88 -15.27
N ASP A 335 12.57 -5.65 -14.29
CA ASP A 335 12.86 -5.41 -12.88
C ASP A 335 14.35 -5.66 -12.59
N PHE A 336 15.02 -4.76 -11.89
CA PHE A 336 16.44 -4.91 -11.54
C PHE A 336 16.71 -6.11 -10.60
N LEU A 337 15.67 -6.73 -10.06
CA LEU A 337 15.74 -7.96 -9.25
C LEU A 337 15.27 -9.21 -10.00
N ILE A 338 15.14 -9.16 -11.33
CA ILE A 338 14.72 -10.32 -12.12
C ILE A 338 15.75 -11.48 -12.02
N GLU A 339 17.05 -11.19 -12.01
CA GLU A 339 18.06 -12.25 -11.93
C GLU A 339 18.08 -12.96 -10.56
N PRO A 340 17.98 -12.27 -9.39
CA PRO A 340 17.70 -12.91 -8.12
C PRO A 340 16.42 -13.78 -8.12
N ALA A 341 15.35 -13.33 -8.79
CA ALA A 341 14.10 -14.09 -8.89
C ALA A 341 14.28 -15.36 -9.76
N ARG A 342 14.98 -15.25 -10.88
CA ARG A 342 15.33 -16.42 -11.72
C ARG A 342 16.23 -17.42 -11.00
N LEU A 343 17.16 -16.93 -10.17
CA LEU A 343 17.98 -17.81 -9.35
C LEU A 343 17.15 -18.56 -8.31
N LEU A 344 16.15 -17.89 -7.71
CA LEU A 344 15.21 -18.54 -6.80
C LEU A 344 14.37 -19.61 -7.53
N ASP A 345 13.79 -19.29 -8.68
CA ASP A 345 13.03 -20.23 -9.53
C ASP A 345 13.85 -21.49 -9.85
N LYS A 346 15.08 -21.28 -10.36
CA LYS A 346 16.01 -22.39 -10.64
C LYS A 346 16.29 -23.23 -9.40
N THR A 347 16.57 -22.60 -8.27
CA THR A 347 16.91 -23.32 -7.03
C THR A 347 15.74 -24.09 -6.47
N LEU A 348 14.52 -23.53 -6.52
CA LEU A 348 13.31 -24.24 -6.14
C LEU A 348 13.09 -25.49 -7.03
N THR A 349 13.29 -25.34 -8.36
CA THR A 349 13.20 -26.43 -9.32
C THR A 349 14.22 -27.53 -9.02
N GLU A 350 15.50 -27.19 -8.84
CA GLU A 350 16.59 -28.13 -8.54
C GLU A 350 16.37 -28.91 -7.24
N ASN A 351 15.71 -28.27 -6.26
CA ASN A 351 15.36 -28.92 -4.99
C ASN A 351 14.00 -29.64 -5.03
N GLY A 352 13.31 -29.63 -6.18
CA GLY A 352 12.03 -30.30 -6.38
C GLY A 352 10.87 -29.70 -5.58
N LEU A 353 10.86 -28.37 -5.40
CA LEU A 353 9.75 -27.63 -4.80
C LEU A 353 8.77 -27.18 -5.89
N LYS A 354 7.49 -27.56 -5.75
CA LYS A 354 6.45 -27.15 -6.69
C LYS A 354 6.15 -25.66 -6.52
N HIS A 355 6.30 -24.86 -7.56
CA HIS A 355 6.05 -23.43 -7.54
C HIS A 355 5.55 -22.93 -8.89
N THR A 356 5.13 -21.68 -8.92
CA THR A 356 4.80 -20.92 -10.13
C THR A 356 5.71 -19.70 -10.18
N PHE A 357 6.36 -19.47 -11.30
CA PHE A 357 7.07 -18.21 -11.57
C PHE A 357 6.30 -17.42 -12.62
N PHE A 358 5.67 -16.35 -12.20
CA PHE A 358 4.95 -15.41 -13.06
C PHE A 358 5.86 -14.25 -13.47
N VAL A 359 6.14 -14.14 -14.76
CA VAL A 359 6.91 -13.04 -15.34
C VAL A 359 5.99 -12.26 -16.28
N ASN A 360 5.92 -10.94 -16.11
CA ASN A 360 5.21 -10.03 -17.00
C ASN A 360 6.12 -8.88 -17.44
N SER A 361 5.67 -8.09 -18.39
CA SER A 361 6.40 -6.87 -18.78
C SER A 361 6.41 -5.84 -17.66
N GLY A 362 7.49 -5.04 -17.63
CA GLY A 362 7.66 -3.92 -16.71
C GLY A 362 8.66 -4.16 -15.59
N GLY A 363 8.93 -3.09 -14.84
CA GLY A 363 9.99 -3.03 -13.84
C GLY A 363 9.51 -3.15 -12.39
N HIS A 364 10.33 -2.60 -11.49
CA HIS A 364 10.12 -2.59 -10.04
C HIS A 364 9.10 -1.53 -9.62
N THR A 365 7.82 -1.75 -9.92
CA THR A 365 6.78 -0.72 -9.82
C THR A 365 5.50 -1.21 -9.15
N TRP A 366 4.73 -0.28 -8.58
CA TRP A 366 3.42 -0.56 -8.00
C TRP A 366 2.40 -1.08 -9.03
N ALA A 367 2.54 -0.73 -10.31
CA ALA A 367 1.72 -1.31 -11.38
C ALA A 367 1.84 -2.84 -11.38
N ASN A 368 3.08 -3.35 -11.38
CA ASN A 368 3.33 -4.78 -11.34
C ASN A 368 2.85 -5.42 -10.02
N TRP A 369 3.07 -4.81 -8.87
CA TRP A 369 2.65 -5.38 -7.59
C TRP A 369 1.14 -5.44 -7.43
N ARG A 370 0.39 -4.50 -8.00
CA ARG A 370 -1.09 -4.58 -8.08
C ARG A 370 -1.53 -5.75 -8.97
N ILE A 371 -0.87 -5.98 -10.11
CA ILE A 371 -1.10 -7.14 -10.99
C ILE A 371 -0.84 -8.43 -10.21
N TYR A 372 0.26 -8.51 -9.45
CA TYR A 372 0.58 -9.72 -8.69
C TYR A 372 -0.47 -10.02 -7.62
N LEU A 373 -0.95 -9.01 -6.88
CA LEU A 373 -2.01 -9.20 -5.89
C LEU A 373 -3.30 -9.72 -6.56
N ASN A 374 -3.67 -9.19 -7.74
CA ASN A 374 -4.80 -9.69 -8.51
C ASN A 374 -4.62 -11.15 -8.97
N ASN A 375 -3.38 -11.59 -9.22
CA ASN A 375 -3.09 -12.93 -9.70
C ASN A 375 -3.00 -13.97 -8.56
N PHE A 376 -2.27 -13.67 -7.48
CA PHE A 376 -2.11 -14.64 -6.40
C PHE A 376 -3.28 -14.64 -5.40
N GLY A 377 -3.94 -13.52 -5.19
CA GLY A 377 -5.09 -13.41 -4.27
C GLY A 377 -6.16 -14.48 -4.49
N PRO A 378 -6.59 -14.73 -5.76
CA PRO A 378 -7.51 -15.81 -6.09
C PRO A 378 -7.01 -17.22 -5.82
N LEU A 379 -5.71 -17.43 -5.66
CA LEU A 379 -5.10 -18.76 -5.43
C LEU A 379 -5.01 -19.11 -3.95
N LEU A 380 -5.19 -18.13 -3.06
CA LEU A 380 -5.06 -18.33 -1.63
C LEU A 380 -6.24 -19.12 -1.05
N PHE A 381 -5.93 -20.03 -0.12
CA PHE A 381 -6.91 -20.75 0.72
C PHE A 381 -7.93 -21.63 -0.05
N LYS A 382 -7.56 -22.09 -1.24
CA LYS A 382 -8.35 -23.04 -2.04
C LYS A 382 -8.20 -24.47 -1.52
#